data_9b24750b8fddff769d9113d8c85eb4fa
#
_entry.id   9b24750b8fddff769d9113d8c85eb4fa
#
_cell.length_a   1.000
_cell.length_b   1.000
_cell.length_c   1.000
_cell.angle_alpha   90.00
_cell.angle_beta   90.00
_cell.angle_gamma   90.00
#
_symmetry.space_group_name_H-M   'P 1'
#
loop_
_entity.id
_entity.type
_entity.pdbx_description
1 polymer ?
#
loop_
_entity_poly.entity_id
_entity_poly.type
_entity_poly.pdbx_seq_one_letter_code
_entity_poly.pdbx_strand_id
1 'polypeptide(L)'
;PSTSSAASDVYKRQVVSLQTIVARELSPREPGVVTVGVFKAGNKRNVIGESATLELTVRSDSKATRQKLIGAIERIAVNIGRAAGLPEDRLPVVSLVGGVPVTANDPELARRVNEAWDASLGSEYVTTYDREGMGGEDFPFLTEDPYIPSVYFSVGGTPKTAIEEANNGGQPVPSHHSPIFQIDPKPAITSGVIGTVTALKAMLDAR
;
A
#
# COMPACT_ATOMS: atom_id res chain seq x y z
N PRO A 1 41.05 10.30 -1.52
CA PRO A 1 39.95 10.27 -0.53
C PRO A 1 39.87 8.86 0.04
N SER A 2 39.86 8.74 1.36
CA SER A 2 39.71 7.45 1.98
C SER A 2 38.32 6.87 1.63
N THR A 3 38.22 5.59 1.34
CA THR A 3 36.97 4.89 1.00
C THR A 3 35.86 5.05 2.05
N SER A 4 36.22 5.46 3.28
CA SER A 4 35.26 5.73 4.36
C SER A 4 34.53 7.06 4.23
N SER A 5 35.10 8.09 3.58
CA SER A 5 34.44 9.38 3.38
C SER A 5 33.30 9.30 2.34
N ALA A 6 33.38 8.32 1.43
CA ALA A 6 32.40 8.14 0.37
C ALA A 6 31.06 7.57 0.89
N ALA A 7 31.07 6.72 1.92
CA ALA A 7 29.86 6.00 2.35
C ALA A 7 28.74 6.95 2.80
N SER A 8 29.00 7.88 3.73
CA SER A 8 27.92 8.76 4.24
C SER A 8 27.37 9.72 3.17
N ASP A 9 28.20 10.18 2.24
CA ASP A 9 27.76 11.02 1.13
C ASP A 9 26.96 10.24 0.09
N VAL A 10 27.35 9.00 -0.19
CA VAL A 10 26.60 8.09 -1.06
C VAL A 10 25.16 7.96 -0.57
N TYR A 11 24.96 7.64 0.70
CA TYR A 11 23.62 7.41 1.26
C TYR A 11 22.75 8.66 1.30
N LYS A 12 23.32 9.83 1.60
CA LYS A 12 22.57 11.11 1.51
C LYS A 12 22.08 11.37 0.08
N ARG A 13 22.98 11.17 -0.90
CA ARG A 13 22.62 11.32 -2.33
C ARG A 13 21.58 10.29 -2.75
N GLN A 14 21.64 9.07 -2.23
CA GLN A 14 20.61 8.06 -2.48
C GLN A 14 19.23 8.51 -1.99
N VAL A 15 19.12 8.99 -0.74
CA VAL A 15 17.84 9.46 -0.20
C VAL A 15 17.21 10.53 -1.10
N VAL A 16 18.02 11.51 -1.55
CA VAL A 16 17.54 12.56 -2.46
C VAL A 16 17.16 12.00 -3.83
N SER A 17 18.01 11.14 -4.39
CA SER A 17 17.77 10.59 -5.74
C SER A 17 16.59 9.63 -5.80
N LEU A 18 16.34 8.88 -4.73
CA LEU A 18 15.18 7.98 -4.64
C LEU A 18 13.84 8.74 -4.74
N GLN A 19 13.80 10.03 -4.33
CA GLN A 19 12.60 10.86 -4.49
C GLN A 19 12.27 11.13 -5.97
N THR A 20 13.25 11.03 -6.87
CA THR A 20 13.02 11.24 -8.30
C THR A 20 12.26 10.09 -8.97
N ILE A 21 12.22 8.91 -8.38
CA ILE A 21 11.54 7.75 -8.95
C ILE A 21 10.06 8.08 -9.18
N VAL A 22 9.35 8.45 -8.14
CA VAL A 22 7.93 8.79 -8.24
C VAL A 22 7.72 10.06 -9.08
N ALA A 23 8.58 11.07 -8.89
CA ALA A 23 8.41 12.37 -9.53
C ALA A 23 8.78 12.39 -11.02
N ARG A 24 9.59 11.45 -11.53
CA ARG A 24 10.17 11.50 -12.88
C ARG A 24 10.04 10.20 -13.68
N GLU A 25 9.82 9.06 -13.04
CA GLU A 25 9.81 7.77 -13.71
C GLU A 25 8.41 7.12 -13.75
N LEU A 26 7.49 7.57 -12.89
CA LEU A 26 6.08 7.17 -12.97
C LEU A 26 5.28 8.15 -13.83
N SER A 27 4.26 7.63 -14.50
CA SER A 27 3.22 8.48 -15.09
C SER A 27 2.44 9.19 -13.98
N PRO A 28 1.96 10.45 -14.17
CA PRO A 28 1.13 11.13 -13.20
C PRO A 28 -0.16 10.39 -12.80
N ARG A 29 -0.57 9.39 -13.59
CA ARG A 29 -1.74 8.53 -13.35
C ARG A 29 -1.38 7.15 -12.81
N GLU A 30 -0.10 6.88 -12.58
CA GLU A 30 0.42 5.62 -12.04
C GLU A 30 0.72 5.79 -10.56
N PRO A 31 -0.17 5.31 -9.65
CA PRO A 31 0.05 5.47 -8.22
C PRO A 31 1.26 4.68 -7.75
N GLY A 32 2.15 5.36 -7.05
CA GLY A 32 3.33 4.74 -6.45
C GLY A 32 3.93 5.60 -5.35
N VAL A 33 4.46 4.94 -4.34
CA VAL A 33 5.09 5.60 -3.18
C VAL A 33 6.44 4.95 -2.91
N VAL A 34 7.45 5.77 -2.70
CA VAL A 34 8.77 5.37 -2.17
C VAL A 34 9.08 6.29 -0.99
N THR A 35 9.12 5.74 0.20
CA THR A 35 9.41 6.48 1.42
C THR A 35 10.63 5.90 2.12
N VAL A 36 11.64 6.69 2.37
CA VAL A 36 12.77 6.33 3.24
C VAL A 36 12.35 6.67 4.67
N GLY A 37 11.94 5.65 5.42
CA GLY A 37 11.47 5.80 6.80
C GLY A 37 12.59 5.78 7.84
N VAL A 38 13.69 5.08 7.54
CA VAL A 38 14.84 4.97 8.43
C VAL A 38 16.12 5.22 7.68
N PHE A 39 17.00 6.01 8.29
CA PHE A 39 18.37 6.23 7.86
C PHE A 39 19.29 6.10 9.07
N LYS A 40 20.13 5.08 9.07
CA LYS A 40 21.12 4.81 10.14
C LYS A 40 22.52 4.83 9.57
N ALA A 41 23.38 5.72 10.03
CA ALA A 41 24.78 5.83 9.61
C ALA A 41 25.68 6.40 10.71
N GLY A 42 26.83 5.75 10.92
CA GLY A 42 27.83 6.20 11.87
C GLY A 42 27.42 6.08 13.35
N ASN A 43 28.38 6.18 14.25
CA ASN A 43 28.20 6.03 15.72
C ASN A 43 28.95 7.12 16.50
N LYS A 44 29.85 7.87 15.87
CA LYS A 44 30.62 8.94 16.51
C LYS A 44 30.72 10.15 15.60
N ARG A 45 30.67 11.34 16.18
CA ARG A 45 30.67 12.61 15.44
C ARG A 45 31.94 12.87 14.58
N ASN A 46 33.05 12.25 14.93
CA ASN A 46 34.36 12.45 14.29
C ASN A 46 34.85 11.21 13.54
N VAL A 47 34.01 10.20 13.38
CA VAL A 47 34.32 8.96 12.64
C VAL A 47 33.24 8.74 11.59
N ILE A 48 33.66 8.59 10.33
CA ILE A 48 32.77 8.22 9.24
C ILE A 48 32.52 6.71 9.33
N GLY A 49 31.26 6.31 9.42
CA GLY A 49 30.87 4.91 9.49
C GLY A 49 31.17 4.19 8.18
N GLU A 50 31.56 2.92 8.29
CA GLU A 50 31.86 2.04 7.13
C GLU A 50 30.59 1.59 6.40
N SER A 51 29.44 1.67 7.06
CA SER A 51 28.15 1.25 6.51
C SER A 51 27.02 2.21 6.88
N ALA A 52 25.96 2.18 6.12
CA ALA A 52 24.69 2.80 6.45
C ALA A 52 23.54 1.90 6.00
N THR A 53 22.41 2.01 6.69
CA THR A 53 21.18 1.27 6.39
C THR A 53 20.07 2.27 6.09
N LEU A 54 19.38 2.04 4.98
CA LEU A 54 18.12 2.69 4.63
C LEU A 54 17.01 1.65 4.72
N GLU A 55 15.92 1.96 5.43
CA GLU A 55 14.71 1.15 5.41
C GLU A 55 13.62 1.94 4.68
N LEU A 56 13.06 1.31 3.65
CA LEU A 56 12.12 1.95 2.75
C LEU A 56 10.77 1.25 2.77
N THR A 57 9.71 2.02 2.60
CA THR A 57 8.38 1.50 2.25
C THR A 57 8.11 1.80 0.78
N VAL A 58 7.71 0.77 0.04
CA VAL A 58 7.28 0.88 -1.36
C VAL A 58 5.82 0.49 -1.44
N ARG A 59 4.98 1.34 -2.05
CA ARG A 59 3.56 1.07 -2.27
C ARG A 59 3.20 1.30 -3.72
N SER A 60 2.31 0.47 -4.24
CA SER A 60 1.79 0.57 -5.61
C SER A 60 0.44 -0.14 -5.69
N ASP A 61 -0.36 0.18 -6.69
CA ASP A 61 -1.65 -0.45 -6.97
C ASP A 61 -1.55 -1.52 -8.07
N SER A 62 -0.35 -1.75 -8.62
CA SER A 62 -0.13 -2.80 -9.60
C SER A 62 1.21 -3.51 -9.39
N LYS A 63 1.27 -4.78 -9.79
CA LYS A 63 2.48 -5.60 -9.78
C LYS A 63 3.56 -5.01 -10.69
N ALA A 64 3.17 -4.47 -11.84
CA ALA A 64 4.09 -3.85 -12.79
C ALA A 64 4.73 -2.60 -12.21
N THR A 65 3.94 -1.70 -11.60
CA THR A 65 4.44 -0.51 -10.93
C THR A 65 5.37 -0.88 -9.77
N ARG A 66 5.02 -1.89 -8.98
CA ARG A 66 5.89 -2.37 -7.90
C ARG A 66 7.25 -2.82 -8.42
N GLN A 67 7.29 -3.62 -9.47
CA GLN A 67 8.55 -4.09 -10.08
C GLN A 67 9.38 -2.93 -10.62
N LYS A 68 8.75 -1.96 -11.26
CA LYS A 68 9.40 -0.74 -11.75
C LYS A 68 10.04 0.08 -10.62
N LEU A 69 9.31 0.28 -9.52
CA LEU A 69 9.81 1.00 -8.35
C LEU A 69 11.02 0.29 -7.71
N ILE A 70 10.94 -1.03 -7.51
CA ILE A 70 12.03 -1.82 -6.93
C ILE A 70 13.27 -1.79 -7.83
N GLY A 71 13.11 -2.00 -9.13
CA GLY A 71 14.21 -1.93 -10.10
C GLY A 71 14.85 -0.54 -10.17
N ALA A 72 14.05 0.52 -10.05
CA ALA A 72 14.57 1.89 -10.00
C ALA A 72 15.36 2.16 -8.70
N ILE A 73 14.89 1.66 -7.55
CA ILE A 73 15.61 1.76 -6.28
C ILE A 73 16.98 1.08 -6.38
N GLU A 74 17.03 -0.15 -6.87
CA GLU A 74 18.28 -0.91 -7.03
C GLU A 74 19.22 -0.20 -8.00
N ARG A 75 18.76 0.21 -9.16
CA ARG A 75 19.53 0.93 -10.16
C ARG A 75 20.12 2.23 -9.60
N ILE A 76 19.34 3.03 -8.89
CA ILE A 76 19.79 4.28 -8.30
C ILE A 76 20.82 4.01 -7.21
N ALA A 77 20.54 3.09 -6.30
CA ALA A 77 21.42 2.75 -5.20
C ALA A 77 22.80 2.31 -5.70
N VAL A 78 22.84 1.36 -6.61
CA VAL A 78 24.09 0.82 -7.17
C VAL A 78 24.87 1.88 -7.97
N ASN A 79 24.19 2.62 -8.85
CA ASN A 79 24.89 3.59 -9.70
C ASN A 79 25.42 4.81 -8.93
N ILE A 80 24.76 5.25 -7.86
CA ILE A 80 25.30 6.27 -6.98
C ILE A 80 26.58 5.76 -6.27
N GLY A 81 26.59 4.48 -5.85
CA GLY A 81 27.78 3.85 -5.31
C GLY A 81 28.94 3.85 -6.30
N ARG A 82 28.68 3.42 -7.55
CA ARG A 82 29.68 3.43 -8.63
C ARG A 82 30.18 4.86 -8.95
N ALA A 83 29.29 5.82 -9.04
CA ALA A 83 29.64 7.22 -9.29
C ALA A 83 30.49 7.83 -8.16
N ALA A 84 30.38 7.30 -6.94
CA ALA A 84 31.21 7.66 -5.80
C ALA A 84 32.54 6.88 -5.74
N GLY A 85 32.80 5.97 -6.68
CA GLY A 85 34.03 5.19 -6.73
C GLY A 85 34.07 4.01 -5.73
N LEU A 86 32.91 3.51 -5.28
CA LEU A 86 32.88 2.31 -4.47
C LEU A 86 33.31 1.09 -5.31
N PRO A 87 34.12 0.18 -4.77
CA PRO A 87 34.44 -1.07 -5.43
C PRO A 87 33.20 -1.95 -5.54
N GLU A 88 33.16 -2.86 -6.51
CA GLU A 88 31.99 -3.69 -6.84
C GLU A 88 31.52 -4.55 -5.66
N ASP A 89 32.44 -5.05 -4.81
CA ASP A 89 32.14 -5.84 -3.61
C ASP A 89 31.60 -5.01 -2.43
N ARG A 90 31.54 -3.68 -2.58
CA ARG A 90 31.01 -2.73 -1.58
C ARG A 90 29.87 -1.87 -2.08
N LEU A 91 29.33 -2.23 -3.23
CA LEU A 91 28.12 -1.56 -3.73
C LEU A 91 26.92 -1.81 -2.82
N PRO A 92 25.97 -0.88 -2.79
CA PRO A 92 24.72 -1.06 -2.03
C PRO A 92 23.98 -2.33 -2.45
N VAL A 93 23.53 -3.09 -1.45
CA VAL A 93 22.68 -4.28 -1.64
C VAL A 93 21.25 -3.88 -1.28
N VAL A 94 20.31 -4.16 -2.17
CA VAL A 94 18.89 -3.98 -1.94
C VAL A 94 18.25 -5.33 -1.63
N SER A 95 17.62 -5.42 -0.47
CA SER A 95 16.91 -6.62 -0.03
C SER A 95 15.44 -6.33 0.18
N LEU A 96 14.57 -7.21 -0.29
CA LEU A 96 13.14 -7.11 -0.05
C LEU A 96 12.79 -7.87 1.23
N VAL A 97 12.17 -7.18 2.17
CA VAL A 97 11.73 -7.74 3.45
C VAL A 97 10.22 -7.63 3.54
N GLY A 98 9.54 -8.76 3.34
CA GLY A 98 8.09 -8.82 3.38
C GLY A 98 7.41 -8.12 2.19
N GLY A 99 6.12 -7.91 2.34
CA GLY A 99 5.25 -7.24 1.37
C GLY A 99 3.99 -8.06 1.13
N VAL A 100 2.91 -7.36 0.85
CA VAL A 100 1.63 -7.97 0.48
C VAL A 100 1.36 -7.70 -1.01
N PRO A 101 0.73 -8.62 -1.72
CA PRO A 101 0.29 -8.40 -3.09
C PRO A 101 -0.78 -7.30 -3.16
N VAL A 102 -1.07 -6.83 -4.36
CA VAL A 102 -2.15 -5.87 -4.56
C VAL A 102 -3.50 -6.55 -4.39
N THR A 103 -4.37 -6.00 -3.55
CA THR A 103 -5.78 -6.44 -3.45
C THR A 103 -6.54 -5.88 -4.63
N ALA A 104 -6.79 -6.71 -5.63
CA ALA A 104 -7.56 -6.36 -6.81
C ALA A 104 -8.76 -7.29 -6.94
N ASN A 105 -9.95 -6.74 -6.99
CA ASN A 105 -11.17 -7.52 -7.25
C ASN A 105 -11.19 -7.98 -8.71
N ASP A 106 -11.62 -9.22 -8.93
CA ASP A 106 -11.93 -9.71 -10.28
C ASP A 106 -13.08 -8.87 -10.85
N PRO A 107 -12.90 -8.23 -12.03
CA PRO A 107 -13.87 -7.26 -12.53
C PRO A 107 -15.25 -7.88 -12.84
N GLU A 108 -15.27 -9.10 -13.40
CA GLU A 108 -16.51 -9.76 -13.77
C GLU A 108 -17.27 -10.26 -12.53
N LEU A 109 -16.55 -10.84 -11.58
CA LEU A 109 -17.13 -11.27 -10.34
C LEU A 109 -17.63 -10.08 -9.51
N ALA A 110 -16.89 -9.00 -9.45
CA ALA A 110 -17.28 -7.76 -8.77
C ALA A 110 -18.55 -7.15 -9.38
N ARG A 111 -18.65 -7.12 -10.72
CA ARG A 111 -19.86 -6.67 -11.41
C ARG A 111 -21.10 -7.50 -11.01
N ARG A 112 -20.99 -8.81 -11.06
CA ARG A 112 -22.09 -9.72 -10.71
C ARG A 112 -22.52 -9.58 -9.25
N VAL A 113 -21.56 -9.47 -8.35
CA VAL A 113 -21.83 -9.31 -6.92
C VAL A 113 -22.50 -7.95 -6.65
N ASN A 114 -22.03 -6.88 -7.28
CA ASN A 114 -22.65 -5.56 -7.16
C ASN A 114 -24.09 -5.55 -7.67
N GLU A 115 -24.37 -6.14 -8.83
CA GLU A 115 -25.73 -6.27 -9.36
C GLU A 115 -26.66 -7.03 -8.41
N ALA A 116 -26.16 -8.10 -7.77
CA ALA A 116 -26.93 -8.84 -6.79
C ALA A 116 -27.18 -8.04 -5.50
N TRP A 117 -26.23 -7.24 -5.06
CA TRP A 117 -26.41 -6.34 -3.93
C TRP A 117 -27.40 -5.23 -4.24
N ASP A 118 -27.29 -4.57 -5.40
CA ASP A 118 -28.26 -3.55 -5.84
C ASP A 118 -29.70 -4.08 -5.87
N ALA A 119 -29.86 -5.31 -6.38
CA ALA A 119 -31.19 -5.95 -6.44
C ALA A 119 -31.73 -6.34 -5.06
N SER A 120 -30.89 -6.70 -4.09
CA SER A 120 -31.36 -7.22 -2.80
C SER A 120 -31.33 -6.22 -1.66
N LEU A 121 -30.44 -5.24 -1.70
CA LEU A 121 -30.26 -4.23 -0.65
C LEU A 121 -30.79 -2.86 -1.08
N GLY A 122 -30.76 -2.57 -2.38
CA GLY A 122 -30.96 -1.23 -2.95
C GLY A 122 -29.63 -0.53 -3.24
N SER A 123 -29.59 0.21 -4.34
CA SER A 123 -28.36 0.92 -4.79
C SER A 123 -27.86 1.97 -3.82
N GLU A 124 -28.71 2.49 -2.94
CA GLU A 124 -28.33 3.43 -1.89
C GLU A 124 -27.47 2.83 -0.79
N TYR A 125 -27.43 1.48 -0.68
CA TYR A 125 -26.59 0.75 0.28
C TYR A 125 -25.29 0.24 -0.32
N VAL A 126 -25.15 0.29 -1.64
CA VAL A 126 -23.94 -0.14 -2.35
C VAL A 126 -23.16 1.10 -2.78
N THR A 127 -22.06 1.37 -2.09
CA THR A 127 -21.22 2.52 -2.43
C THR A 127 -19.98 2.07 -3.17
N THR A 128 -19.71 2.68 -4.31
CA THR A 128 -18.39 2.66 -4.93
C THR A 128 -17.50 3.60 -4.13
N TYR A 129 -16.50 3.05 -3.52
CA TYR A 129 -15.58 3.76 -2.67
C TYR A 129 -14.28 4.02 -3.42
N ASP A 130 -13.96 5.27 -3.67
CA ASP A 130 -12.65 5.65 -4.18
C ASP A 130 -11.61 5.50 -3.07
N ARG A 131 -10.69 4.59 -3.28
CA ARG A 131 -9.67 4.27 -2.29
C ARG A 131 -8.70 5.43 -2.11
N GLU A 132 -8.75 6.12 -0.98
CA GLU A 132 -7.88 7.24 -0.66
C GLU A 132 -6.45 6.82 -0.25
N GLY A 133 -6.20 5.53 -0.04
CA GLY A 133 -4.92 5.04 0.46
C GLY A 133 -4.47 3.72 -0.15
N MET A 134 -3.17 3.43 -0.02
CA MET A 134 -2.54 2.18 -0.45
C MET A 134 -2.27 1.28 0.76
N GLY A 135 -3.29 1.00 1.60
CA GLY A 135 -3.21 0.01 2.67
C GLY A 135 -3.00 -1.38 2.09
N GLY A 136 -2.21 -2.22 2.73
CA GLY A 136 -2.05 -3.63 2.37
C GLY A 136 -3.02 -4.50 3.14
N GLU A 137 -3.43 -5.62 2.52
CA GLU A 137 -4.31 -6.62 3.10
C GLU A 137 -3.73 -8.01 2.85
N ASP A 138 -3.99 -8.96 3.74
CA ASP A 138 -3.50 -10.34 3.60
C ASP A 138 -4.34 -11.17 2.63
N PHE A 139 -5.54 -10.71 2.29
CA PHE A 139 -6.47 -11.40 1.41
C PHE A 139 -5.87 -11.88 0.07
N PRO A 140 -5.02 -11.09 -0.64
CA PRO A 140 -4.44 -11.53 -1.91
C PRO A 140 -3.55 -12.76 -1.82
N PHE A 141 -2.96 -13.07 -0.67
CA PHE A 141 -2.19 -14.31 -0.49
C PHE A 141 -3.03 -15.58 -0.66
N LEU A 142 -4.35 -15.47 -0.51
CA LEU A 142 -5.29 -16.57 -0.70
C LEU A 142 -5.78 -16.71 -2.15
N THR A 143 -5.54 -15.70 -3.01
CA THR A 143 -6.21 -15.59 -4.30
C THR A 143 -5.29 -15.26 -5.48
N GLU A 144 -4.02 -14.97 -5.26
CA GLU A 144 -3.10 -14.57 -6.33
C GLU A 144 -2.34 -15.76 -6.95
N ASP A 145 -1.97 -16.75 -6.15
CA ASP A 145 -1.20 -17.91 -6.63
C ASP A 145 -1.65 -19.23 -5.95
N PRO A 146 -2.41 -20.11 -6.65
CA PRO A 146 -2.96 -19.89 -8.01
C PRO A 146 -4.02 -18.78 -8.03
N TYR A 147 -4.19 -18.12 -9.18
CA TYR A 147 -5.21 -17.08 -9.30
C TYR A 147 -6.64 -17.66 -9.11
N ILE A 148 -7.36 -17.08 -8.17
CA ILE A 148 -8.76 -17.40 -7.87
C ILE A 148 -9.55 -16.09 -8.02
N PRO A 149 -10.54 -16.02 -8.95
CA PRO A 149 -11.42 -14.86 -9.04
C PRO A 149 -12.07 -14.55 -7.70
N SER A 150 -11.89 -13.35 -7.21
CA SER A 150 -12.28 -12.99 -5.85
C SER A 150 -12.76 -11.56 -5.74
N VAL A 151 -13.56 -11.28 -4.71
CA VAL A 151 -14.05 -9.95 -4.36
C VAL A 151 -13.77 -9.70 -2.89
N TYR A 152 -13.01 -8.65 -2.63
CA TYR A 152 -12.81 -8.08 -1.30
C TYR A 152 -13.70 -6.85 -1.15
N PHE A 153 -14.52 -6.79 -0.13
CA PHE A 153 -15.43 -5.69 0.14
C PHE A 153 -15.44 -5.31 1.62
N SER A 154 -15.86 -4.10 1.89
CA SER A 154 -15.98 -3.58 3.26
C SER A 154 -17.43 -3.36 3.63
N VAL A 155 -17.73 -3.50 4.91
CA VAL A 155 -19.04 -3.22 5.49
C VAL A 155 -18.94 -1.98 6.38
N GLY A 156 -19.81 -1.00 6.15
CA GLY A 156 -19.86 0.20 6.98
C GLY A 156 -20.24 -0.15 8.41
N GLY A 157 -19.46 0.35 9.37
CA GLY A 157 -19.69 0.12 10.80
C GLY A 157 -19.81 1.40 11.62
N THR A 158 -19.46 2.55 11.05
CA THR A 158 -19.50 3.83 11.76
C THR A 158 -20.95 4.23 12.09
N PRO A 159 -21.25 4.65 13.33
CA PRO A 159 -22.57 5.15 13.70
C PRO A 159 -22.99 6.31 12.79
N LYS A 160 -24.22 6.24 12.27
CA LYS A 160 -24.74 7.26 11.35
C LYS A 160 -24.74 8.67 11.96
N THR A 161 -25.04 8.76 13.24
CA THR A 161 -24.99 10.02 14.01
C THR A 161 -23.61 10.65 14.02
N ALA A 162 -22.55 9.84 14.18
CA ALA A 162 -21.17 10.33 14.16
C ALA A 162 -20.76 10.87 12.77
N ILE A 163 -21.26 10.25 11.70
CA ILE A 163 -21.05 10.75 10.33
C ILE A 163 -21.81 12.07 10.12
N GLU A 164 -23.06 12.16 10.57
CA GLU A 164 -23.88 13.36 10.46
C GLU A 164 -23.27 14.53 11.26
N GLU A 165 -22.79 14.28 12.47
CA GLU A 165 -22.09 15.28 13.29
C GLU A 165 -20.81 15.78 12.60
N ALA A 166 -19.98 14.87 12.07
CA ALA A 166 -18.76 15.25 11.34
C ALA A 166 -19.08 16.10 10.10
N ASN A 167 -20.09 15.73 9.32
CA ASN A 167 -20.52 16.47 8.13
C ASN A 167 -21.07 17.86 8.47
N ASN A 168 -21.60 18.06 9.67
CA ASN A 168 -22.09 19.36 10.15
C ASN A 168 -21.01 20.20 10.86
N GLY A 169 -19.73 19.87 10.68
CA GLY A 169 -18.59 20.61 11.24
C GLY A 169 -18.21 20.20 12.66
N GLY A 170 -18.71 19.06 13.14
CA GLY A 170 -18.29 18.44 14.38
C GLY A 170 -16.91 17.76 14.30
N GLN A 171 -16.59 16.92 15.29
CA GLN A 171 -15.32 16.18 15.30
C GLN A 171 -15.28 15.17 14.14
N PRO A 172 -14.13 15.01 13.48
CA PRO A 172 -13.96 13.98 12.44
C PRO A 172 -14.21 12.57 13.02
N VAL A 173 -14.81 11.71 12.21
CA VAL A 173 -15.01 10.30 12.58
C VAL A 173 -13.64 9.62 12.82
N PRO A 174 -13.42 8.97 13.96
CA PRO A 174 -12.19 8.25 14.20
C PRO A 174 -12.01 7.11 13.20
N SER A 175 -10.80 6.98 12.65
CA SER A 175 -10.49 5.87 11.74
C SER A 175 -10.47 4.52 12.47
N HIS A 176 -10.56 3.43 11.71
CA HIS A 176 -10.50 2.06 12.26
C HIS A 176 -9.16 1.70 12.95
N HIS A 177 -8.10 2.49 12.79
CA HIS A 177 -6.84 2.38 13.53
C HIS A 177 -6.80 3.27 14.79
N SER A 178 -7.87 3.99 15.08
CA SER A 178 -7.94 4.84 16.27
C SER A 178 -8.31 4.03 17.53
N PRO A 179 -7.71 4.31 18.69
CA PRO A 179 -8.10 3.68 19.95
C PRO A 179 -9.53 4.06 20.42
N ILE A 180 -10.11 5.10 19.82
CA ILE A 180 -11.48 5.55 20.10
C ILE A 180 -12.44 5.21 18.95
N PHE A 181 -12.02 4.29 18.05
CA PHE A 181 -12.88 3.79 16.98
C PHE A 181 -14.12 3.11 17.57
N GLN A 182 -15.29 3.46 17.05
CA GLN A 182 -16.57 2.90 17.49
C GLN A 182 -17.36 2.38 16.29
N ILE A 183 -18.04 1.27 16.49
CA ILE A 183 -18.95 0.69 15.52
C ILE A 183 -20.37 0.65 16.10
N ASP A 184 -21.38 0.73 15.23
CA ASP A 184 -22.74 0.30 15.54
C ASP A 184 -22.86 -1.20 15.18
N PRO A 185 -22.79 -2.11 16.16
CA PRO A 185 -22.64 -3.53 15.87
C PRO A 185 -23.87 -4.14 15.18
N LYS A 186 -25.08 -3.69 15.53
CA LYS A 186 -26.31 -4.29 15.01
C LYS A 186 -26.47 -4.08 13.49
N PRO A 187 -26.46 -2.85 12.95
CA PRO A 187 -26.55 -2.66 11.50
C PRO A 187 -25.33 -3.21 10.78
N ALA A 188 -24.11 -3.06 11.33
CA ALA A 188 -22.89 -3.58 10.70
C ALA A 188 -22.91 -5.09 10.52
N ILE A 189 -23.27 -5.86 11.56
CA ILE A 189 -23.38 -7.31 11.49
C ILE A 189 -24.52 -7.73 10.54
N THR A 190 -25.66 -7.07 10.63
CA THR A 190 -26.82 -7.38 9.76
C THR A 190 -26.47 -7.18 8.29
N SER A 191 -25.90 -6.03 7.95
CA SER A 191 -25.47 -5.72 6.57
C SER A 191 -24.36 -6.68 6.09
N GLY A 192 -23.41 -7.01 6.97
CA GLY A 192 -22.35 -7.96 6.66
C GLY A 192 -22.88 -9.34 6.33
N VAL A 193 -23.82 -9.85 7.12
CA VAL A 193 -24.47 -11.15 6.88
C VAL A 193 -25.26 -11.12 5.56
N ILE A 194 -26.11 -10.12 5.36
CA ILE A 194 -26.90 -10.00 4.14
C ILE A 194 -25.99 -9.88 2.92
N GLY A 195 -25.02 -8.97 2.96
CA GLY A 195 -24.07 -8.76 1.86
C GLY A 195 -23.29 -10.02 1.51
N THR A 196 -22.78 -10.74 2.50
CA THR A 196 -22.03 -11.98 2.27
C THR A 196 -22.91 -13.08 1.70
N VAL A 197 -24.11 -13.30 2.26
CA VAL A 197 -25.04 -14.32 1.76
C VAL A 197 -25.50 -14.01 0.34
N THR A 198 -25.78 -12.75 0.02
CA THR A 198 -26.16 -12.32 -1.34
C THR A 198 -25.01 -12.56 -2.33
N ALA A 199 -23.77 -12.20 -1.97
CA ALA A 199 -22.61 -12.45 -2.79
C ALA A 199 -22.39 -13.95 -3.04
N LEU A 200 -22.49 -14.79 -2.00
CA LEU A 200 -22.38 -16.25 -2.14
C LEU A 200 -23.45 -16.83 -3.07
N LYS A 201 -24.70 -16.40 -2.95
CA LYS A 201 -25.78 -16.84 -3.86
C LYS A 201 -25.45 -16.43 -5.30
N ALA A 202 -25.07 -15.18 -5.55
CA ALA A 202 -24.70 -14.72 -6.88
C ALA A 202 -23.54 -15.53 -7.50
N MET A 203 -22.60 -16.04 -6.68
CA MET A 203 -21.52 -16.90 -7.15
C MET A 203 -21.97 -18.34 -7.43
N LEU A 204 -22.90 -18.89 -6.64
CA LEU A 204 -23.37 -20.29 -6.74
C LEU A 204 -24.44 -20.48 -7.81
N ASP A 205 -25.32 -19.50 -8.01
CA ASP A 205 -26.44 -19.56 -8.98
C ASP A 205 -25.96 -19.40 -10.45
N ALA A 206 -24.70 -19.17 -10.68
CA ALA A 206 -24.09 -19.00 -12.00
C ALA A 206 -23.63 -20.33 -12.65
N ARG A 207 -24.15 -21.48 -12.21
CA ARG A 207 -23.90 -22.80 -12.80
C ARG A 207 -25.00 -23.22 -13.78
#